data_bd1d3735809b45324848d126f82c33aa
#
_entry.id   bd1d3735809b45324848d126f82c33aa
#
_cell.length_a   1.000
_cell.length_b   1.000
_cell.length_c   1.000
_cell.angle_alpha   90.00
_cell.angle_beta   90.00
_cell.angle_gamma   90.00
#
_symmetry.space_group_name_H-M   'P 1'
#
loop_
_entity.id
_entity.type
_entity.pdbx_description
1 polymer ?
#
loop_
_entity_poly.entity_id
_entity_poly.type
_entity_poly.pdbx_seq_one_letter_code
_entity_poly.pdbx_strand_id
1 'polypeptide(L)'
;MTVPARISLVTLGVEDVARSTAFYRALGWGAGIELDGFAVFRTGGALLALYPIDELSRDAGDDVPAGRPRRTHLAINLGSPEEVDDAVAHFLAAGAGLLAAPEEAPWGGYTAIVSDPDGHAWEIAHNPGWPLGADGLPQLP
;
A
#
# COMPACT_ATOMS: atom_id res chain seq x y z
N MET A 1 -31.06 -6.65 3.62
CA MET A 1 -29.95 -5.82 3.11
C MET A 1 -28.70 -6.66 2.97
N THR A 2 -28.01 -6.54 1.86
CA THR A 2 -26.68 -7.17 1.68
C THR A 2 -25.58 -6.15 1.96
N VAL A 3 -24.39 -6.63 2.33
CA VAL A 3 -23.23 -5.77 2.46
C VAL A 3 -22.63 -5.55 1.06
N PRO A 4 -22.47 -4.29 0.59
CA PRO A 4 -21.86 -4.06 -0.70
C PRO A 4 -20.42 -4.59 -0.78
N ALA A 5 -20.10 -5.26 -1.88
CA ALA A 5 -18.76 -5.83 -2.10
C ALA A 5 -17.79 -4.73 -2.60
N ARG A 6 -17.42 -3.83 -1.70
CA ARG A 6 -16.45 -2.74 -1.98
C ARG A 6 -15.69 -2.36 -0.73
N ILE A 7 -14.47 -1.87 -0.93
CA ILE A 7 -13.65 -1.28 0.11
C ILE A 7 -13.60 0.23 -0.14
N SER A 8 -14.09 1.02 0.80
CA SER A 8 -14.11 2.48 0.69
C SER A 8 -12.81 3.12 1.16
N LEU A 9 -12.21 2.55 2.21
CA LEU A 9 -11.07 3.13 2.88
C LEU A 9 -10.20 2.02 3.48
N VAL A 10 -8.89 2.15 3.30
CA VAL A 10 -7.89 1.38 4.05
C VAL A 10 -7.19 2.35 5.00
N THR A 11 -7.16 2.05 6.29
CA THR A 11 -6.47 2.88 7.28
C THR A 11 -5.21 2.16 7.75
N LEU A 12 -4.07 2.84 7.64
CA LEU A 12 -2.80 2.37 8.15
C LEU A 12 -2.51 3.03 9.50
N GLY A 13 -2.25 2.22 10.52
CA GLY A 13 -1.73 2.68 11.79
C GLY A 13 -0.27 3.04 11.65
N VAL A 14 0.11 4.28 11.97
CA VAL A 14 1.47 4.80 11.82
C VAL A 14 1.92 5.47 13.11
N GLU A 15 3.24 5.49 13.35
CA GLU A 15 3.79 6.15 14.54
C GLU A 15 3.78 7.68 14.39
N ASP A 16 4.08 8.19 13.19
CA ASP A 16 4.17 9.62 12.90
C ASP A 16 3.44 9.93 11.60
N VAL A 17 2.24 10.50 11.71
CA VAL A 17 1.40 10.81 10.55
C VAL A 17 2.08 11.79 9.61
N ALA A 18 2.82 12.78 10.11
CA ALA A 18 3.52 13.76 9.27
C ALA A 18 4.63 13.08 8.45
N ARG A 19 5.40 12.19 9.06
CA ARG A 19 6.43 11.41 8.38
C ARG A 19 5.84 10.51 7.30
N SER A 20 4.79 9.77 7.62
CA SER A 20 4.11 8.89 6.66
C SER A 20 3.47 9.69 5.52
N THR A 21 2.87 10.84 5.82
CA THR A 21 2.31 11.74 4.80
C THR A 21 3.39 12.20 3.82
N ALA A 22 4.56 12.59 4.33
CA ALA A 22 5.70 13.00 3.50
C ALA A 22 6.18 11.84 2.60
N PHE A 23 6.20 10.63 3.12
CA PHE A 23 6.58 9.44 2.35
C PHE A 23 5.63 9.21 1.16
N TYR A 24 4.32 9.15 1.37
CA TYR A 24 3.36 8.91 0.29
C TYR A 24 3.32 10.07 -0.72
N ARG A 25 3.55 11.30 -0.27
CA ARG A 25 3.75 12.44 -1.17
C ARG A 25 4.99 12.29 -2.05
N ALA A 26 6.07 11.75 -1.51
CA ALA A 26 7.30 11.49 -2.27
C ALA A 26 7.10 10.43 -3.37
N LEU A 27 6.07 9.60 -3.27
CA LEU A 27 5.64 8.71 -4.35
C LEU A 27 4.85 9.44 -5.45
N GLY A 28 4.53 10.71 -5.26
CA GLY A 28 3.71 11.50 -6.18
C GLY A 28 2.21 11.45 -5.88
N TRP A 29 1.81 10.92 -4.74
CA TRP A 29 0.40 10.82 -4.37
C TRP A 29 -0.12 12.14 -3.78
N GLY A 30 -1.35 12.52 -4.15
CA GLY A 30 -2.00 13.72 -3.65
C GLY A 30 -2.82 13.44 -2.38
N ALA A 31 -2.56 14.18 -1.32
CA ALA A 31 -3.40 14.15 -0.14
C ALA A 31 -4.71 14.90 -0.41
N GLY A 32 -5.85 14.23 -0.19
CA GLY A 32 -7.18 14.84 -0.27
C GLY A 32 -7.57 15.57 1.01
N ILE A 33 -7.14 15.02 2.16
CA ILE A 33 -7.30 15.61 3.49
C ILE A 33 -5.97 15.52 4.20
N GLU A 34 -5.60 16.58 4.89
CA GLU A 34 -4.40 16.64 5.68
C GLU A 34 -4.66 17.49 6.92
N LEU A 35 -4.78 16.81 8.04
CA LEU A 35 -4.99 17.41 9.35
C LEU A 35 -3.84 17.00 10.28
N ASP A 36 -3.75 17.67 11.42
CA ASP A 36 -2.85 17.23 12.47
C ASP A 36 -3.31 15.85 12.98
N GLY A 37 -2.47 14.85 12.82
CA GLY A 37 -2.76 13.48 13.26
C GLY A 37 -3.71 12.67 12.36
N PHE A 38 -3.99 13.14 11.13
CA PHE A 38 -4.82 12.41 10.18
C PHE A 38 -4.57 12.86 8.74
N ALA A 39 -4.40 11.92 7.83
CA ALA A 39 -4.28 12.24 6.40
C ALA A 39 -5.03 11.20 5.56
N VAL A 40 -5.57 11.62 4.44
CA VAL A 40 -6.23 10.74 3.48
C VAL A 40 -5.73 11.03 2.07
N PHE A 41 -5.30 9.99 1.39
CA PHE A 41 -4.87 10.04 -0.01
C PHE A 41 -5.93 9.47 -0.93
N ARG A 42 -6.11 10.10 -2.09
CA ARG A 42 -6.89 9.51 -3.17
C ARG A 42 -6.05 8.50 -3.91
N THR A 43 -6.61 7.31 -4.13
CA THR A 43 -6.02 6.28 -4.99
C THR A 43 -7.00 5.93 -6.11
N GLY A 44 -6.57 5.14 -7.08
CA GLY A 44 -7.44 4.63 -8.14
C GLY A 44 -8.49 3.62 -7.67
N GLY A 45 -8.32 3.10 -6.44
CA GLY A 45 -9.25 2.18 -5.78
C GLY A 45 -9.81 2.78 -4.51
N ALA A 46 -9.66 2.09 -3.38
CA ALA A 46 -10.03 2.61 -2.07
C ALA A 46 -9.18 3.82 -1.67
N LEU A 47 -9.72 4.70 -0.84
CA LEU A 47 -8.93 5.75 -0.21
C LEU A 47 -7.90 5.13 0.75
N LEU A 48 -6.76 5.77 0.91
CA LEU A 48 -5.75 5.40 1.89
C LEU A 48 -5.68 6.46 2.99
N ALA A 49 -5.97 6.06 4.23
CA ALA A 49 -5.87 6.94 5.39
C ALA A 49 -4.65 6.58 6.25
N LEU A 50 -4.06 7.60 6.85
CA LEU A 50 -3.00 7.49 7.85
C LEU A 50 -3.53 7.98 9.18
N TYR A 51 -3.34 7.19 10.23
CA TYR A 51 -3.89 7.46 11.56
C TYR A 51 -2.90 6.98 12.63
N PRO A 52 -2.80 7.64 13.79
CA PRO A 52 -1.90 7.19 14.84
C PRO A 52 -2.21 5.75 15.27
N ILE A 53 -1.18 4.91 15.30
CA ILE A 53 -1.36 3.47 15.57
C ILE A 53 -1.99 3.20 16.93
N ASP A 54 -1.66 4.00 17.94
CA ASP A 54 -2.23 3.86 19.27
C ASP A 54 -3.74 4.15 19.28
N GLU A 55 -4.17 5.14 18.53
CA GLU A 55 -5.58 5.49 18.40
C GLU A 55 -6.34 4.46 17.57
N LEU A 56 -5.72 3.96 16.50
CA LEU A 56 -6.30 2.89 15.68
C LEU A 56 -6.53 1.62 16.50
N SER A 57 -5.54 1.21 17.28
CA SER A 57 -5.64 0.08 18.20
C SER A 57 -6.73 0.27 19.24
N ARG A 58 -6.79 1.46 19.82
CA ARG A 58 -7.78 1.79 20.85
C ARG A 58 -9.20 1.75 20.30
N ASP A 59 -9.41 2.24 19.09
CA ASP A 59 -10.71 2.23 18.44
C ASP A 59 -11.23 0.82 18.18
N ALA A 60 -10.34 -0.13 17.91
CA ALA A 60 -10.67 -1.54 17.72
C ALA A 60 -10.81 -2.34 19.03
N GLY A 61 -10.41 -1.76 20.15
CA GLY A 61 -10.34 -2.47 21.42
C GLY A 61 -9.21 -3.49 21.49
N ASP A 62 -8.24 -3.40 20.57
CA ASP A 62 -7.14 -4.34 20.45
C ASP A 62 -5.86 -3.78 21.05
N ASP A 63 -5.16 -4.62 21.81
CA ASP A 63 -3.77 -4.42 22.19
C ASP A 63 -2.94 -5.46 21.44
N VAL A 64 -2.44 -5.10 20.26
CA VAL A 64 -1.70 -6.04 19.39
C VAL A 64 -0.26 -6.13 19.85
N PRO A 65 0.19 -7.30 20.36
CA PRO A 65 1.57 -7.49 20.78
C PRO A 65 2.55 -7.26 19.61
N ALA A 66 3.69 -6.63 19.89
CA ALA A 66 4.79 -6.51 18.94
C ALA A 66 5.27 -7.92 18.48
N GLY A 67 5.68 -8.04 17.22
CA GLY A 67 6.25 -9.28 16.69
C GLY A 67 5.25 -10.28 16.13
N ARG A 68 3.97 -9.95 16.01
CA ARG A 68 3.00 -10.80 15.30
C ARG A 68 3.34 -10.91 13.81
N PRO A 69 3.10 -12.10 13.20
CA PRO A 69 3.23 -12.23 11.75
C PRO A 69 2.36 -11.21 11.01
N ARG A 70 2.88 -10.66 9.93
CA ARG A 70 2.13 -9.79 9.05
C ARG A 70 0.98 -10.57 8.41
N ARG A 71 -0.23 -10.02 8.48
CA ARG A 71 -1.43 -10.67 7.97
C ARG A 71 -2.00 -10.04 6.71
N THR A 72 -1.50 -8.86 6.35
CA THR A 72 -1.98 -8.13 5.17
C THR A 72 -0.82 -7.57 4.38
N HIS A 73 -0.96 -7.59 3.06
CA HIS A 73 -0.19 -6.79 2.14
C HIS A 73 -1.16 -5.94 1.34
N LEU A 74 -0.77 -4.71 1.04
CA LEU A 74 -1.40 -3.94 -0.01
C LEU A 74 -0.64 -4.21 -1.30
N ALA A 75 -1.31 -4.13 -2.45
CA ALA A 75 -0.66 -4.41 -3.72
C ALA A 75 -0.97 -3.33 -4.75
N ILE A 76 0.02 -3.07 -5.60
CA ILE A 76 -0.10 -2.25 -6.79
C ILE A 76 0.29 -3.13 -7.97
N ASN A 77 -0.63 -3.32 -8.92
CA ASN A 77 -0.36 -4.04 -10.15
C ASN A 77 0.05 -3.06 -11.24
N LEU A 78 1.07 -3.43 -12.00
CA LEU A 78 1.66 -2.64 -13.07
C LEU A 78 1.67 -3.42 -14.39
N GLY A 79 1.89 -2.71 -15.50
CA GLY A 79 1.73 -3.24 -16.84
C GLY A 79 2.88 -4.10 -17.33
N SER A 80 4.06 -4.02 -16.71
CA SER A 80 5.26 -4.76 -17.15
C SER A 80 6.25 -4.99 -16.01
N PRO A 81 7.18 -5.95 -16.16
CA PRO A 81 8.29 -6.11 -15.21
C PRO A 81 9.16 -4.86 -15.07
N GLU A 82 9.38 -4.13 -16.16
CA GLU A 82 10.17 -2.89 -16.17
C GLU A 82 9.50 -1.83 -15.30
N GLU A 83 8.17 -1.72 -15.36
CA GLU A 83 7.41 -0.81 -14.50
C GLU A 83 7.51 -1.21 -13.03
N VAL A 84 7.59 -2.51 -12.71
CA VAL A 84 7.84 -2.98 -11.35
C VAL A 84 9.20 -2.51 -10.85
N ASP A 85 10.25 -2.71 -11.65
CA ASP A 85 11.61 -2.25 -11.29
C ASP A 85 11.66 -0.73 -11.07
N ASP A 86 11.04 0.04 -11.95
CA ASP A 86 10.96 1.51 -11.86
C ASP A 86 10.21 1.96 -10.60
N ALA A 87 9.08 1.32 -10.30
CA ALA A 87 8.31 1.62 -9.11
C ALA A 87 9.09 1.30 -7.83
N VAL A 88 9.76 0.15 -7.78
CA VAL A 88 10.61 -0.22 -6.62
C VAL A 88 11.70 0.82 -6.42
N ALA A 89 12.38 1.24 -7.47
CA ALA A 89 13.41 2.29 -7.37
C ALA A 89 12.83 3.61 -6.81
N HIS A 90 11.62 3.96 -7.24
CA HIS A 90 10.92 5.16 -6.75
C HIS A 90 10.55 5.03 -5.26
N PHE A 91 10.03 3.88 -4.84
CA PHE A 91 9.74 3.58 -3.43
C PHE A 91 11.01 3.71 -2.57
N LEU A 92 12.11 3.12 -3.02
CA LEU A 92 13.39 3.19 -2.28
C LEU A 92 13.90 4.62 -2.18
N ALA A 93 13.81 5.40 -3.25
CA ALA A 93 14.18 6.82 -3.24
C ALA A 93 13.31 7.65 -2.28
N ALA A 94 12.06 7.25 -2.07
CA ALA A 94 11.15 7.89 -1.12
C ALA A 94 11.39 7.46 0.34
N GLY A 95 12.25 6.49 0.58
CA GLY A 95 12.58 6.02 1.93
C GLY A 95 12.01 4.67 2.32
N ALA A 96 11.46 3.92 1.37
CA ALA A 96 10.97 2.57 1.62
C ALA A 96 12.10 1.60 1.96
N GLY A 97 11.77 0.57 2.75
CA GLY A 97 12.61 -0.60 2.92
C GLY A 97 12.36 -1.62 1.81
N LEU A 98 13.38 -2.39 1.43
CA LEU A 98 13.24 -3.50 0.50
C LEU A 98 13.07 -4.80 1.30
N LEU A 99 11.88 -5.42 1.22
CA LEU A 99 11.59 -6.68 1.92
C LEU A 99 11.87 -7.89 1.02
N ALA A 100 11.53 -7.81 -0.25
CA ALA A 100 11.85 -8.82 -1.25
C ALA A 100 12.19 -8.14 -2.57
N ALA A 101 13.37 -8.43 -3.11
CA ALA A 101 13.84 -7.87 -4.38
C ALA A 101 12.93 -8.33 -5.54
N PRO A 102 12.84 -7.54 -6.64
CA PRO A 102 12.09 -7.96 -7.81
C PRO A 102 12.59 -9.29 -8.36
N GLU A 103 11.67 -10.23 -8.56
CA GLU A 103 11.98 -11.54 -9.11
C GLU A 103 10.77 -12.16 -9.81
N GLU A 104 11.02 -13.10 -10.69
CA GLU A 104 9.96 -13.90 -11.29
C GLU A 104 9.31 -14.79 -10.24
N ALA A 105 7.97 -14.81 -10.23
CA ALA A 105 7.19 -15.66 -9.35
C ALA A 105 6.87 -17.00 -10.02
N PRO A 106 6.71 -18.10 -9.24
CA PRO A 106 6.41 -19.44 -9.81
C PRO A 106 5.14 -19.48 -10.66
N TRP A 107 4.19 -18.59 -10.41
CA TRP A 107 2.92 -18.50 -11.16
C TRP A 107 3.02 -17.68 -12.46
N GLY A 108 4.22 -17.20 -12.82
CA GLY A 108 4.47 -16.49 -14.09
C GLY A 108 4.47 -14.98 -14.01
N GLY A 109 4.23 -14.41 -12.82
CA GLY A 109 4.32 -12.96 -12.59
C GLY A 109 5.72 -12.49 -12.25
N TYR A 110 5.83 -11.19 -12.00
CA TYR A 110 7.06 -10.53 -11.57
C TYR A 110 6.72 -9.63 -10.37
N THR A 111 7.35 -9.86 -9.23
CA THR A 111 6.94 -9.23 -7.98
C THR A 111 8.11 -8.75 -7.15
N ALA A 112 7.86 -7.71 -6.37
CA ALA A 112 8.74 -7.23 -5.30
C ALA A 112 7.89 -6.86 -4.09
N ILE A 113 8.50 -6.78 -2.92
CA ILE A 113 7.81 -6.29 -1.72
C ILE A 113 8.68 -5.21 -1.09
N VAL A 114 8.07 -4.05 -0.86
CA VAL A 114 8.68 -2.91 -0.16
C VAL A 114 7.89 -2.59 1.10
N SER A 115 8.49 -1.86 2.01
CA SER A 115 7.79 -1.39 3.21
C SER A 115 7.77 0.13 3.28
N ASP A 116 6.69 0.67 3.81
CA ASP A 116 6.64 2.08 4.18
C ASP A 116 7.47 2.33 5.47
N PRO A 117 7.59 3.59 5.96
CA PRO A 117 8.38 3.88 7.17
C PRO A 117 7.91 3.16 8.43
N ASP A 118 6.67 2.71 8.48
CA ASP A 118 6.09 1.98 9.61
C ASP A 118 6.11 0.45 9.41
N GLY A 119 6.68 -0.02 8.32
CA GLY A 119 6.78 -1.45 8.04
C GLY A 119 5.56 -2.05 7.35
N HIS A 120 4.59 -1.24 6.90
CA HIS A 120 3.49 -1.73 6.09
C HIS A 120 4.01 -2.22 4.75
N ALA A 121 3.67 -3.46 4.39
CA ALA A 121 4.15 -4.09 3.18
C ALA A 121 3.29 -3.76 1.98
N TRP A 122 3.97 -3.38 0.89
CA TRP A 122 3.40 -3.17 -0.42
C TRP A 122 4.00 -4.17 -1.40
N GLU A 123 3.17 -5.00 -1.99
CA GLU A 123 3.55 -5.84 -3.11
C GLU A 123 3.45 -5.03 -4.40
N ILE A 124 4.54 -4.97 -5.14
CA ILE A 124 4.59 -4.33 -6.45
C ILE A 124 4.67 -5.44 -7.48
N ALA A 125 3.64 -5.59 -8.31
CA ALA A 125 3.47 -6.80 -9.11
C ALA A 125 3.12 -6.52 -10.56
N HIS A 126 3.63 -7.37 -11.45
CA HIS A 126 3.11 -7.55 -12.79
C HIS A 126 2.51 -8.96 -12.89
N ASN A 127 1.25 -9.04 -13.24
CA ASN A 127 0.57 -10.32 -13.49
C ASN A 127 0.06 -10.36 -14.93
N PRO A 128 0.70 -11.14 -15.81
CA PRO A 128 0.28 -11.21 -17.21
C PRO A 128 -1.10 -11.83 -17.39
N GLY A 129 -1.59 -12.59 -16.41
CA GLY A 129 -2.94 -13.18 -16.42
C GLY A 129 -4.07 -12.22 -16.01
N TRP A 130 -3.70 -11.05 -15.46
CA TRP A 130 -4.65 -10.01 -15.01
C TRP A 130 -4.34 -8.69 -15.69
N PRO A 131 -4.77 -8.49 -16.96
CA PRO A 131 -4.49 -7.22 -17.64
C PRO A 131 -5.12 -6.05 -16.92
N LEU A 132 -4.51 -4.88 -17.02
CA LEU A 132 -5.02 -3.66 -16.43
C LEU A 132 -6.09 -3.05 -17.33
N GLY A 133 -7.18 -2.59 -16.73
CA GLY A 133 -8.20 -1.79 -17.39
C GLY A 133 -7.75 -0.36 -17.64
N ALA A 134 -8.62 0.44 -18.25
CA ALA A 134 -8.37 1.86 -18.51
C ALA A 134 -8.21 2.67 -17.21
N ASP A 135 -8.76 2.19 -16.11
CA ASP A 135 -8.62 2.76 -14.77
C ASP A 135 -7.31 2.35 -14.06
N GLY A 136 -6.48 1.51 -14.69
CA GLY A 136 -5.25 0.99 -14.11
C GLY A 136 -5.46 -0.15 -13.10
N LEU A 137 -6.69 -0.63 -12.92
CA LEU A 137 -6.99 -1.72 -12.00
C LEU A 137 -6.97 -3.08 -12.72
N PRO A 138 -6.53 -4.15 -12.03
CA PRO A 138 -6.50 -5.47 -12.65
C PRO A 138 -7.90 -6.00 -12.97
N GLN A 139 -8.01 -6.60 -14.14
CA GLN A 139 -9.21 -7.26 -14.60
C GLN A 139 -9.09 -8.75 -14.35
N LEU A 140 -10.09 -9.33 -13.71
CA LEU A 140 -10.12 -10.77 -13.47
C LEU A 140 -10.53 -11.54 -14.75
N PRO A 141 -9.99 -12.75 -14.95
CA PRO A 141 -10.39 -13.60 -16.06
C PRO A 141 -11.86 -14.03 -16.00
#